data_b81f0c9dfa7fa7277a29885580b69c21
#
_entry.id   b81f0c9dfa7fa7277a29885580b69c21
#
_cell.length_a   1.000
_cell.length_b   1.000
_cell.length_c   1.000
_cell.angle_alpha   90.00
_cell.angle_beta   90.00
_cell.angle_gamma   90.00
#
_symmetry.space_group_name_H-M   'P 1'
#
loop_
_entity.id
_entity.type
_entity.pdbx_description
1 polymer ?
#
loop_
_entity_poly.entity_id
_entity_poly.type
_entity_poly.pdbx_seq_one_letter_code
_entity_poly.pdbx_strand_id
1 'polypeptide(L)'
;MKVAIAAGGTAGHINPALALAEELRERGHKVVFVGQTRRLEATLVPEAGFPLVPIEVSGFDRSRPWTLITAVRQIFAAQRALEAHFSIEGAPDAAIGFGAYVELPLMRWCAKKGIPYLLHEQNSVAGLANKVSAKGAAAVCIAFPQAEAAFSGKAKQIVVTGNPVRKSVVSASREDART
;
A
#
# COMPACT_ATOMS: atom_id res chain seq x y z
N MET A 1 -5.93 -13.55 -10.69
CA MET A 1 -6.55 -12.59 -9.78
C MET A 1 -6.14 -11.17 -10.18
N LYS A 2 -6.96 -10.16 -9.86
CA LYS A 2 -6.62 -8.74 -9.94
C LYS A 2 -6.31 -8.23 -8.52
N VAL A 3 -5.13 -7.68 -8.32
CA VAL A 3 -4.67 -7.21 -7.00
C VAL A 3 -4.45 -5.71 -7.06
N ALA A 4 -5.06 -4.96 -6.14
CA ALA A 4 -4.81 -3.53 -5.98
C ALA A 4 -3.78 -3.29 -4.87
N ILE A 5 -2.73 -2.50 -5.15
CA ILE A 5 -1.67 -2.19 -4.20
C ILE A 5 -1.65 -0.69 -3.91
N ALA A 6 -1.76 -0.31 -2.63
CA ALA A 6 -1.56 1.07 -2.21
C ALA A 6 -0.19 1.21 -1.54
N ALA A 7 0.67 1.99 -2.15
CA ALA A 7 1.99 2.33 -1.64
C ALA A 7 2.39 3.72 -2.10
N GLY A 8 3.00 4.50 -1.23
CA GLY A 8 3.39 5.86 -1.60
C GLY A 8 4.18 6.60 -0.54
N GLY A 9 4.51 7.82 -0.88
CA GLY A 9 5.20 8.79 -0.02
C GLY A 9 6.71 8.62 0.01
N THR A 10 7.25 7.45 0.24
CA THR A 10 8.70 7.19 0.32
C THR A 10 9.12 5.91 -0.40
N ALA A 11 10.38 5.84 -0.81
CA ALA A 11 10.94 4.64 -1.42
C ALA A 11 10.85 3.40 -0.52
N GLY A 12 10.87 3.59 0.81
CA GLY A 12 10.72 2.51 1.80
C GLY A 12 9.37 1.79 1.74
N HIS A 13 8.32 2.46 1.30
CA HIS A 13 7.01 1.84 1.07
C HIS A 13 6.85 1.33 -0.37
N ILE A 14 7.39 2.07 -1.35
CA ILE A 14 7.18 1.79 -2.76
C ILE A 14 8.02 0.60 -3.23
N ASN A 15 9.29 0.50 -2.85
CA ASN A 15 10.16 -0.59 -3.30
C ASN A 15 9.68 -1.99 -2.87
N PRO A 16 9.29 -2.24 -1.62
CA PRO A 16 8.70 -3.53 -1.24
C PRO A 16 7.39 -3.83 -1.97
N ALA A 17 6.57 -2.79 -2.24
CA ALA A 17 5.34 -2.94 -3.00
C ALA A 17 5.61 -3.33 -4.46
N LEU A 18 6.62 -2.72 -5.10
CA LEU A 18 7.06 -3.09 -6.44
C LEU A 18 7.63 -4.50 -6.49
N ALA A 19 8.43 -4.90 -5.49
CA ALA A 19 8.97 -6.26 -5.40
C ALA A 19 7.84 -7.30 -5.37
N LEU A 20 6.81 -7.06 -4.55
CA LEU A 20 5.64 -7.94 -4.50
C LEU A 20 4.84 -7.90 -5.81
N ALA A 21 4.69 -6.73 -6.42
CA ALA A 21 3.97 -6.57 -7.67
C ALA A 21 4.64 -7.32 -8.84
N GLU A 22 5.97 -7.28 -8.91
CA GLU A 22 6.77 -8.04 -9.88
C GLU A 22 6.54 -9.54 -9.72
N GLU A 23 6.59 -10.06 -8.50
CA GLU A 23 6.33 -11.47 -8.21
C GLU A 23 4.89 -11.90 -8.53
N LEU A 24 3.89 -11.06 -8.19
CA LEU A 24 2.50 -11.31 -8.54
C LEU A 24 2.29 -11.35 -10.05
N ARG A 25 2.91 -10.45 -10.80
CA ARG A 25 2.85 -10.42 -12.27
C ARG A 25 3.47 -11.68 -12.88
N GLU A 26 4.62 -12.12 -12.39
CA GLU A 26 5.27 -13.35 -12.83
C GLU A 26 4.40 -14.59 -12.59
N ARG A 27 3.62 -14.58 -11.51
CA ARG A 27 2.62 -15.63 -11.21
C ARG A 27 1.31 -15.50 -12.01
N GLY A 28 1.25 -14.59 -12.97
CA GLY A 28 0.09 -14.41 -13.84
C GLY A 28 -1.05 -13.60 -13.23
N HIS A 29 -0.81 -12.84 -12.17
CA HIS A 29 -1.80 -11.95 -11.58
C HIS A 29 -1.75 -10.56 -12.23
N LYS A 30 -2.91 -9.92 -12.36
CA LYS A 30 -2.99 -8.51 -12.77
C LYS A 30 -2.80 -7.63 -11.54
N VAL A 31 -1.90 -6.66 -11.63
CA VAL A 31 -1.62 -5.73 -10.56
C VAL A 31 -1.93 -4.31 -11.00
N VAL A 32 -2.59 -3.55 -10.14
CA VAL A 32 -2.84 -2.12 -10.30
C VAL A 32 -2.44 -1.40 -9.02
N PHE A 33 -1.71 -0.30 -9.18
CA PHE A 33 -1.37 0.55 -8.04
C PHE A 33 -2.40 1.65 -7.82
N VAL A 34 -2.53 2.06 -6.58
CA VAL A 34 -3.29 3.23 -6.15
C VAL A 34 -2.31 4.17 -5.46
N GLY A 35 -2.20 5.40 -5.94
CA GLY A 35 -1.20 6.35 -5.44
C GLY A 35 -1.46 7.78 -5.88
N GLN A 36 -0.58 8.69 -5.44
CA GLN A 36 -0.66 10.11 -5.77
C GLN A 36 0.08 10.41 -7.08
N THR A 37 -0.35 11.48 -7.78
CA THR A 37 0.25 11.91 -9.06
C THR A 37 1.50 12.78 -8.90
N ARG A 38 1.80 13.25 -7.69
CA ARG A 38 2.86 14.21 -7.41
C ARG A 38 3.93 13.72 -6.44
N ARG A 39 4.00 12.39 -6.23
CA ARG A 39 4.93 11.76 -5.31
C ARG A 39 5.76 10.71 -6.05
N LEU A 40 6.67 10.05 -5.35
CA LEU A 40 7.59 9.07 -5.94
C LEU A 40 6.86 7.93 -6.67
N GLU A 41 5.69 7.53 -6.19
CA GLU A 41 4.88 6.50 -6.84
C GLU A 41 4.44 6.88 -8.26
N ALA A 42 4.25 8.17 -8.53
CA ALA A 42 3.88 8.66 -9.87
C ALA A 42 4.96 8.40 -10.94
N THR A 43 6.20 8.25 -10.52
CA THR A 43 7.34 7.96 -11.40
C THR A 43 7.69 6.47 -11.35
N LEU A 44 7.95 5.94 -10.15
CA LEU A 44 8.48 4.58 -9.98
C LEU A 44 7.51 3.47 -10.41
N VAL A 45 6.19 3.68 -10.22
CA VAL A 45 5.19 2.67 -10.58
C VAL A 45 5.06 2.50 -12.10
N PRO A 46 4.87 3.59 -12.90
CA PRO A 46 4.85 3.49 -14.35
C PRO A 46 6.18 3.02 -14.95
N GLU A 47 7.33 3.46 -14.42
CA GLU A 47 8.66 2.99 -14.85
C GLU A 47 8.83 1.47 -14.67
N ALA A 48 8.21 0.89 -13.63
CA ALA A 48 8.17 -0.55 -13.41
C ALA A 48 7.11 -1.29 -14.27
N GLY A 49 6.38 -0.54 -15.13
CA GLY A 49 5.39 -1.09 -16.05
C GLY A 49 4.07 -1.48 -15.39
N PHE A 50 3.68 -0.81 -14.30
CA PHE A 50 2.40 -1.02 -13.64
C PHE A 50 1.45 0.17 -13.84
N PRO A 51 0.14 -0.07 -14.01
CA PRO A 51 -0.86 0.99 -14.06
C PRO A 51 -1.02 1.63 -12.66
N LEU A 52 -1.20 2.94 -12.64
CA LEU A 52 -1.43 3.74 -11.43
C LEU A 52 -2.80 4.41 -11.49
N VAL A 53 -3.66 4.11 -10.53
CA VAL A 53 -4.94 4.79 -10.31
C VAL A 53 -4.67 6.01 -9.43
N PRO A 54 -4.87 7.22 -9.95
CA PRO A 54 -4.54 8.43 -9.22
C PRO A 54 -5.58 8.73 -8.14
N ILE A 55 -5.10 9.04 -6.95
CA ILE A 55 -5.90 9.59 -5.85
C ILE A 55 -5.15 10.74 -5.18
N GLU A 56 -5.90 11.68 -4.61
CA GLU A 56 -5.31 12.78 -3.84
C GLU A 56 -5.62 12.60 -2.36
N VAL A 57 -4.57 12.50 -1.55
CA VAL A 57 -4.67 12.43 -0.10
C VAL A 57 -3.53 13.21 0.54
N SER A 58 -3.78 13.84 1.66
CA SER A 58 -2.76 14.50 2.47
C SER A 58 -2.69 13.91 3.87
N GLY A 59 -1.52 13.97 4.44
CA GLY A 59 -1.34 13.67 5.85
C GLY A 59 -2.04 14.72 6.73
N PHE A 60 -2.38 14.28 7.91
CA PHE A 60 -2.89 15.14 8.96
C PHE A 60 -1.70 15.69 9.79
N ASP A 61 -1.66 17.01 9.96
CA ASP A 61 -0.67 17.71 10.81
C ASP A 61 -1.23 17.87 12.22
N ARG A 62 -0.59 17.23 13.19
CA ARG A 62 -1.02 17.29 14.61
C ARG A 62 -0.96 18.71 15.21
N SER A 63 -0.08 19.55 14.68
CA SER A 63 0.01 20.96 15.10
C SER A 63 -1.11 21.84 14.53
N ARG A 64 -1.84 21.34 13.52
CA ARG A 64 -2.91 22.02 12.80
C ARG A 64 -4.16 21.17 12.71
N PRO A 65 -4.98 21.08 13.78
CA PRO A 65 -6.10 20.12 13.84
C PRO A 65 -7.14 20.27 12.72
N TRP A 66 -7.29 21.47 12.13
CA TRP A 66 -8.19 21.68 10.99
C TRP A 66 -7.76 20.89 9.73
N THR A 67 -6.48 20.50 9.60
CA THR A 67 -6.02 19.64 8.50
C THR A 67 -6.65 18.26 8.52
N LEU A 68 -7.17 17.82 9.67
CA LEU A 68 -7.91 16.57 9.80
C LEU A 68 -9.21 16.58 8.97
N ILE A 69 -9.92 17.71 8.97
CA ILE A 69 -11.16 17.86 8.17
C ILE A 69 -10.83 17.68 6.68
N THR A 70 -9.77 18.35 6.22
CA THR A 70 -9.31 18.25 4.84
C THR A 70 -8.89 16.80 4.50
N ALA A 71 -8.09 16.16 5.36
CA ALA A 71 -7.66 14.79 5.16
C ALA A 71 -8.86 13.82 5.08
N VAL A 72 -9.85 13.96 5.96
CA VAL A 72 -11.07 13.13 5.94
C VAL A 72 -11.87 13.35 4.64
N ARG A 73 -12.06 14.62 4.21
CA ARG A 73 -12.74 14.92 2.94
C ARG A 73 -12.02 14.30 1.74
N GLN A 74 -10.69 14.36 1.72
CA GLN A 74 -9.89 13.75 0.66
C GLN A 74 -10.00 12.22 0.66
N ILE A 75 -10.04 11.56 1.82
CA ILE A 75 -10.28 10.12 1.90
C ILE A 75 -11.62 9.76 1.25
N PHE A 76 -12.70 10.50 1.52
CA PHE A 76 -13.99 10.26 0.89
C PHE A 76 -14.00 10.53 -0.61
N ALA A 77 -13.32 11.60 -1.06
CA ALA A 77 -13.17 11.91 -2.48
C ALA A 77 -12.38 10.81 -3.21
N ALA A 78 -11.28 10.34 -2.62
CA ALA A 78 -10.49 9.25 -3.13
C ALA A 78 -11.30 7.93 -3.22
N GLN A 79 -12.14 7.63 -2.22
CA GLN A 79 -13.04 6.46 -2.29
C GLN A 79 -14.04 6.55 -3.46
N ARG A 80 -14.57 7.75 -3.76
CA ARG A 80 -15.44 7.95 -4.92
C ARG A 80 -14.69 7.75 -6.24
N ALA A 81 -13.45 8.23 -6.32
CA ALA A 81 -12.59 8.02 -7.48
C ALA A 81 -12.28 6.52 -7.70
N LEU A 82 -11.98 5.78 -6.63
CA LEU A 82 -11.80 4.33 -6.68
C LEU A 82 -13.08 3.61 -7.13
N GLU A 83 -14.24 4.01 -6.60
CA GLU A 83 -15.54 3.45 -7.02
C GLU A 83 -15.79 3.67 -8.50
N ALA A 84 -15.57 4.89 -9.00
CA ALA A 84 -15.73 5.22 -10.41
C ALA A 84 -14.79 4.41 -11.30
N HIS A 85 -13.50 4.31 -10.93
CA HIS A 85 -12.51 3.54 -11.67
C HIS A 85 -12.86 2.05 -11.71
N PHE A 86 -13.09 1.45 -10.55
CA PHE A 86 -13.32 0.01 -10.46
C PHE A 86 -14.73 -0.44 -10.90
N SER A 87 -15.69 0.49 -11.03
CA SER A 87 -16.97 0.17 -11.64
C SER A 87 -16.84 -0.06 -13.16
N ILE A 88 -15.84 0.55 -13.81
CA ILE A 88 -15.55 0.39 -15.24
C ILE A 88 -14.58 -0.77 -15.47
N GLU A 89 -13.48 -0.77 -14.76
CA GLU A 89 -12.35 -1.69 -14.95
C GLU A 89 -12.52 -3.03 -14.22
N GLY A 90 -13.59 -3.19 -13.43
CA GLY A 90 -13.82 -4.33 -12.55
C GLY A 90 -13.07 -4.19 -11.22
N ALA A 91 -13.70 -4.63 -10.14
CA ALA A 91 -13.13 -4.60 -8.81
C ALA A 91 -11.90 -5.53 -8.69
N PRO A 92 -10.93 -5.23 -7.82
CA PRO A 92 -9.87 -6.17 -7.49
C PRO A 92 -10.42 -7.33 -6.64
N ASP A 93 -9.80 -8.50 -6.77
CA ASP A 93 -10.12 -9.67 -5.95
C ASP A 93 -9.54 -9.56 -4.54
N ALA A 94 -8.44 -8.79 -4.39
CA ALA A 94 -7.79 -8.50 -3.14
C ALA A 94 -7.02 -7.18 -3.21
N ALA A 95 -6.69 -6.60 -2.04
CA ALA A 95 -5.86 -5.41 -1.98
C ALA A 95 -4.74 -5.57 -0.94
N ILE A 96 -3.67 -4.79 -1.11
CA ILE A 96 -2.52 -4.78 -0.19
C ILE A 96 -2.11 -3.33 0.08
N GLY A 97 -2.03 -2.96 1.36
CA GLY A 97 -1.52 -1.67 1.81
C GLY A 97 -0.07 -1.79 2.31
N PHE A 98 0.77 -0.87 1.87
CA PHE A 98 2.18 -0.79 2.29
C PHE A 98 2.45 0.42 3.19
N GLY A 99 1.42 0.93 3.86
CA GLY A 99 1.54 2.12 4.70
C GLY A 99 1.36 3.43 3.94
N ALA A 100 1.66 4.53 4.62
CA ALA A 100 1.36 5.89 4.22
C ALA A 100 -0.15 6.19 4.12
N TYR A 101 -0.49 7.49 4.05
CA TYR A 101 -1.90 7.91 4.03
C TYR A 101 -2.65 7.46 2.77
N VAL A 102 -1.92 7.13 1.72
CA VAL A 102 -2.48 6.70 0.42
C VAL A 102 -3.21 5.35 0.52
N GLU A 103 -2.89 4.51 1.50
CA GLU A 103 -3.58 3.22 1.66
C GLU A 103 -4.98 3.37 2.27
N LEU A 104 -5.21 4.40 3.11
CA LEU A 104 -6.46 4.53 3.86
C LEU A 104 -7.72 4.52 3.00
N PRO A 105 -7.80 5.26 1.87
CA PRO A 105 -8.97 5.21 0.99
C PRO A 105 -9.21 3.82 0.41
N LEU A 106 -8.16 3.15 -0.06
CA LEU A 106 -8.28 1.82 -0.69
C LEU A 106 -8.73 0.77 0.34
N MET A 107 -8.06 0.69 1.50
CA MET A 107 -8.39 -0.27 2.55
C MET A 107 -9.82 -0.07 3.06
N ARG A 108 -10.22 1.19 3.28
CA ARG A 108 -11.59 1.52 3.69
C ARG A 108 -12.63 1.20 2.62
N TRP A 109 -12.30 1.43 1.34
CA TRP A 109 -13.17 1.08 0.22
C TRP A 109 -13.33 -0.45 0.11
N CYS A 110 -12.22 -1.19 0.18
CA CYS A 110 -12.24 -2.65 0.19
C CYS A 110 -13.08 -3.22 1.34
N ALA A 111 -12.92 -2.69 2.56
CA ALA A 111 -13.71 -3.10 3.71
C ALA A 111 -15.22 -2.92 3.48
N LYS A 112 -15.64 -1.81 2.85
CA LYS A 112 -17.05 -1.56 2.51
C LYS A 112 -17.59 -2.50 1.43
N LYS A 113 -16.74 -2.93 0.51
CA LYS A 113 -17.10 -3.83 -0.60
C LYS A 113 -16.97 -5.31 -0.25
N GLY A 114 -16.49 -5.65 0.94
CA GLY A 114 -16.20 -7.02 1.32
C GLY A 114 -15.00 -7.63 0.60
N ILE A 115 -14.15 -6.80 0.00
CA ILE A 115 -12.92 -7.22 -0.67
C ILE A 115 -11.85 -7.46 0.40
N PRO A 116 -11.25 -8.68 0.47
CA PRO A 116 -10.20 -8.96 1.44
C PRO A 116 -8.96 -8.10 1.16
N TYR A 117 -8.32 -7.63 2.24
CA TYR A 117 -7.06 -6.92 2.10
C TYR A 117 -6.04 -7.31 3.16
N LEU A 118 -4.79 -7.17 2.80
CA LEU A 118 -3.61 -7.37 3.64
C LEU A 118 -2.94 -6.04 3.90
N LEU A 119 -2.18 -5.96 4.98
CA LEU A 119 -1.27 -4.85 5.24
C LEU A 119 0.15 -5.40 5.34
N HIS A 120 1.11 -4.60 4.91
CA HIS A 120 2.52 -4.87 5.12
C HIS A 120 3.16 -3.70 5.88
N GLU A 121 3.82 -4.01 7.00
CA GLU A 121 4.59 -3.04 7.80
C GLU A 121 6.08 -3.31 7.64
N GLN A 122 6.79 -2.34 7.07
CA GLN A 122 8.22 -2.44 6.74
C GLN A 122 9.13 -2.05 7.90
N ASN A 123 8.59 -1.35 8.89
CA ASN A 123 9.35 -0.76 9.98
C ASN A 123 9.13 -1.52 11.29
N SER A 124 10.10 -1.43 12.19
CA SER A 124 9.98 -1.95 13.58
C SER A 124 8.94 -1.17 14.41
N VAL A 125 8.68 0.09 14.03
CA VAL A 125 7.63 0.93 14.63
C VAL A 125 6.52 1.14 13.62
N ALA A 126 5.35 0.60 13.92
CA ALA A 126 4.23 0.60 13.01
C ALA A 126 3.69 2.01 12.71
N GLY A 127 3.45 2.29 11.43
CA GLY A 127 2.86 3.51 10.94
C GLY A 127 1.39 3.68 11.36
N LEU A 128 0.94 4.95 11.44
CA LEU A 128 -0.44 5.24 11.84
C LEU A 128 -1.46 4.67 10.86
N ALA A 129 -1.20 4.75 9.56
CA ALA A 129 -2.10 4.23 8.54
C ALA A 129 -2.35 2.72 8.71
N ASN A 130 -1.28 1.93 8.83
CA ASN A 130 -1.37 0.50 9.11
C ASN A 130 -2.13 0.19 10.41
N LYS A 131 -1.89 0.96 11.49
CA LYS A 131 -2.60 0.79 12.78
C LYS A 131 -4.11 1.04 12.65
N VAL A 132 -4.50 2.02 11.83
CA VAL A 132 -5.92 2.35 11.61
C VAL A 132 -6.59 1.28 10.74
N SER A 133 -5.90 0.78 9.71
CA SER A 133 -6.43 -0.20 8.76
C SER A 133 -6.43 -1.64 9.29
N ALA A 134 -5.67 -1.93 10.36
CA ALA A 134 -5.45 -3.30 10.84
C ALA A 134 -6.72 -4.05 11.22
N LYS A 135 -7.70 -3.38 11.83
CA LYS A 135 -8.94 -4.00 12.33
C LYS A 135 -9.75 -4.72 11.23
N GLY A 136 -9.71 -4.22 10.01
CA GLY A 136 -10.41 -4.81 8.87
C GLY A 136 -9.57 -5.74 8.00
N ALA A 137 -8.27 -5.81 8.25
CA ALA A 137 -7.34 -6.60 7.45
C ALA A 137 -7.54 -8.10 7.68
N ALA A 138 -7.42 -8.89 6.61
CA ALA A 138 -7.39 -10.34 6.68
C ALA A 138 -6.12 -10.82 7.39
N ALA A 139 -4.99 -10.17 7.10
CA ALA A 139 -3.74 -10.35 7.83
C ALA A 139 -2.89 -9.07 7.78
N VAL A 140 -1.98 -8.95 8.75
CA VAL A 140 -0.90 -7.97 8.78
C VAL A 140 0.44 -8.71 8.67
N CYS A 141 1.15 -8.48 7.58
CA CYS A 141 2.51 -8.96 7.37
C CYS A 141 3.48 -7.93 7.98
N ILE A 142 4.41 -8.37 8.78
CA ILE A 142 5.40 -7.49 9.43
C ILE A 142 6.81 -7.90 9.03
N ALA A 143 7.66 -6.90 8.76
CA ALA A 143 9.06 -7.16 8.46
C ALA A 143 9.87 -7.51 9.73
N PHE A 144 9.49 -6.93 10.84
CA PHE A 144 10.19 -7.07 12.12
C PHE A 144 9.24 -7.50 13.23
N PRO A 145 9.60 -8.52 14.05
CA PRO A 145 8.76 -8.97 15.17
C PRO A 145 8.39 -7.87 16.17
N GLN A 146 9.22 -6.83 16.30
CA GLN A 146 8.98 -5.69 17.19
C GLN A 146 7.71 -4.92 16.85
N ALA A 147 7.23 -4.99 15.61
CA ALA A 147 6.00 -4.34 15.17
C ALA A 147 4.72 -5.08 15.64
N GLU A 148 4.82 -6.34 16.06
CA GLU A 148 3.70 -7.20 16.41
C GLU A 148 2.77 -6.59 17.48
N ALA A 149 3.36 -6.04 18.53
CA ALA A 149 2.61 -5.44 19.64
C ALA A 149 1.65 -4.31 19.19
N ALA A 150 1.98 -3.61 18.09
CA ALA A 150 1.15 -2.53 17.56
C ALA A 150 -0.16 -3.04 16.93
N PHE A 151 -0.22 -4.30 16.53
CA PHE A 151 -1.32 -4.95 15.82
C PHE A 151 -2.06 -5.98 16.66
N SER A 152 -1.49 -6.40 17.78
CA SER A 152 -2.12 -7.34 18.74
C SER A 152 -3.50 -6.86 19.17
N GLY A 153 -4.50 -7.75 19.12
CA GLY A 153 -5.90 -7.46 19.41
C GLY A 153 -6.62 -6.61 18.36
N LYS A 154 -5.96 -6.23 17.25
CA LYS A 154 -6.56 -5.47 16.15
C LYS A 154 -6.65 -6.27 14.85
N ALA A 155 -5.58 -6.96 14.47
CA ALA A 155 -5.54 -7.78 13.28
C ALA A 155 -6.07 -9.19 13.57
N LYS A 156 -6.71 -9.82 12.56
CA LYS A 156 -7.15 -11.22 12.66
C LYS A 156 -5.96 -12.18 12.70
N GLN A 157 -4.91 -11.85 11.96
CA GLN A 157 -3.68 -12.61 11.85
C GLN A 157 -2.49 -11.67 11.70
N ILE A 158 -1.37 -12.01 12.34
CA ILE A 158 -0.09 -11.31 12.18
C ILE A 158 0.94 -12.35 11.72
N VAL A 159 1.69 -12.02 10.66
CA VAL A 159 2.68 -12.93 10.08
C VAL A 159 4.00 -12.19 9.91
N VAL A 160 5.09 -12.76 10.42
CA VAL A 160 6.44 -12.23 10.16
C VAL A 160 6.89 -12.74 8.80
N THR A 161 6.99 -11.85 7.82
CA THR A 161 7.34 -12.17 6.42
C THR A 161 8.71 -11.64 6.00
N GLY A 162 9.29 -10.73 6.77
CA GLY A 162 10.39 -9.91 6.28
C GLY A 162 9.91 -8.85 5.27
N ASN A 163 10.87 -8.11 4.70
CA ASN A 163 10.61 -7.14 3.64
C ASN A 163 10.75 -7.81 2.27
N PRO A 164 9.78 -7.63 1.35
CA PRO A 164 9.99 -7.99 -0.05
C PRO A 164 11.14 -7.18 -0.67
N VAL A 165 12.03 -7.87 -1.37
CA VAL A 165 13.19 -7.27 -2.03
C VAL A 165 13.11 -7.55 -3.52
N ARG A 166 13.35 -6.52 -4.34
CA ARG A 166 13.33 -6.66 -5.80
C ARG A 166 14.44 -7.59 -6.27
N LYS A 167 14.14 -8.46 -7.24
CA LYS A 167 15.10 -9.41 -7.81
C LYS A 167 16.36 -8.71 -8.35
N SER A 168 16.19 -7.53 -8.96
CA SER A 168 17.30 -6.70 -9.45
C SER A 168 18.29 -6.30 -8.36
N VAL A 169 17.85 -6.14 -7.12
CA VAL A 169 18.72 -5.82 -5.97
C VAL A 169 19.44 -7.06 -5.47
N VAL A 170 18.77 -8.22 -5.49
CA VAL A 170 19.36 -9.49 -5.03
C VAL A 170 20.36 -10.05 -6.04
N SER A 171 20.11 -9.84 -7.34
CA SER A 171 20.97 -10.33 -8.43
C SER A 171 22.10 -9.38 -8.81
N ALA A 172 22.12 -8.13 -8.29
CA ALA A 172 23.20 -7.18 -8.57
C ALA A 172 24.52 -7.70 -8.01
N SER A 173 25.50 -7.93 -8.91
CA SER A 173 26.85 -8.27 -8.50
C SER A 173 27.58 -7.03 -7.95
N ARG A 174 28.66 -7.23 -7.17
CA ARG A 174 29.51 -6.11 -6.70
C ARG A 174 30.15 -5.33 -7.85
N GLU A 175 30.26 -5.91 -9.03
CA GLU A 175 30.81 -5.28 -10.24
C GLU A 175 29.80 -4.33 -10.88
N ASP A 176 28.51 -4.69 -10.94
CA ASP A 176 27.44 -3.84 -11.48
C ASP A 176 27.18 -2.58 -10.64
N ALA A 177 27.55 -2.59 -9.37
CA ALA A 177 27.37 -1.45 -8.45
C ALA A 177 28.49 -0.39 -8.53
N ARG A 178 29.52 -0.57 -9.38
CA ARG A 178 30.69 0.33 -9.51
C ARG A 178 30.72 1.08 -10.84
N THR A 179 29.76 0.85 -11.72
CA THR A 179 29.53 1.62 -12.95
C THR A 179 28.39 2.63 -12.74
#